data_f1514357e79a7ec595ecccace66626f5
#
_entry.id   f1514357e79a7ec595ecccace66626f5
#
_cell.length_a   1.000
_cell.length_b   1.000
_cell.length_c   1.000
_cell.angle_alpha   90.00
_cell.angle_beta   90.00
_cell.angle_gamma   90.00
#
_symmetry.space_group_name_H-M   'P 1'
#
loop_
_entity.id
_entity.type
_entity.pdbx_description
1 polymer ?
#
loop_
_entity_poly.entity_id
_entity_poly.type
_entity_poly.pdbx_seq_one_letter_code
_entity_poly.pdbx_strand_id
1 'polypeptide(L)'
;MIRKTSAEILSLVWDWIRTTPLYEAVPTMYLDHFPTSASHKLSGEFIVLTTLSNVIGEQQVATVNVNIYVPDTTPRINKEEQRYPDNNRLSELTKIAYDSLRCYPLDERYFFDVLDESLISEAEIPYTLSNIKVQLKNY
;
A
#
# COMPACT_ATOMS: atom_id res chain seq x y z
N MET A 1 14.49 -9.10 23.66
CA MET A 1 13.72 -9.05 22.39
C MET A 1 14.50 -8.26 21.35
N ILE A 2 14.63 -8.82 20.15
CA ILE A 2 15.33 -8.17 19.05
C ILE A 2 14.37 -7.23 18.34
N ARG A 3 14.73 -5.95 18.24
CA ARG A 3 13.94 -4.96 17.51
C ARG A 3 14.25 -5.05 16.02
N LYS A 4 13.25 -4.80 15.18
CA LYS A 4 13.43 -4.77 13.74
C LYS A 4 13.71 -3.35 13.26
N THR A 5 14.58 -3.24 12.26
CA THR A 5 14.80 -1.97 11.55
C THR A 5 13.60 -1.69 10.63
N SER A 6 13.49 -0.45 10.19
CA SER A 6 12.44 -0.08 9.22
C SER A 6 12.55 -0.89 7.93
N ALA A 7 13.76 -1.16 7.45
CA ALA A 7 13.98 -1.98 6.26
C ALA A 7 13.52 -3.42 6.47
N GLU A 8 13.80 -4.00 7.64
CA GLU A 8 13.35 -5.34 7.98
C GLU A 8 11.81 -5.42 8.06
N ILE A 9 11.18 -4.39 8.61
CA ILE A 9 9.71 -4.31 8.69
C ILE A 9 9.10 -4.24 7.28
N LEU A 10 9.66 -3.43 6.38
CA LEU A 10 9.20 -3.36 4.99
C LEU A 10 9.33 -4.72 4.29
N SER A 11 10.45 -5.40 4.48
CA SER A 11 10.65 -6.74 3.91
C SER A 11 9.63 -7.74 4.44
N LEU A 12 9.33 -7.67 5.74
CA LEU A 12 8.34 -8.54 6.36
C LEU A 12 6.94 -8.31 5.78
N VAL A 13 6.54 -7.06 5.63
CA VAL A 13 5.23 -6.71 5.04
C VAL A 13 5.20 -7.11 3.55
N TRP A 14 6.29 -6.90 2.83
CA TRP A 14 6.42 -7.32 1.43
C TRP A 14 6.18 -8.82 1.29
N ASP A 15 6.88 -9.63 2.08
CA ASP A 15 6.75 -11.08 2.03
C ASP A 15 5.34 -11.53 2.42
N TRP A 16 4.76 -10.86 3.42
CA TRP A 16 3.39 -11.14 3.84
C TRP A 16 2.39 -10.89 2.73
N ILE A 17 2.42 -9.71 2.10
CA ILE A 17 1.48 -9.36 1.02
C ILE A 17 1.57 -10.37 -0.12
N ARG A 18 2.76 -10.85 -0.45
CA ARG A 18 2.95 -11.81 -1.54
C ARG A 18 2.25 -13.15 -1.31
N THR A 19 1.84 -13.44 -0.08
CA THR A 19 1.09 -14.65 0.26
C THR A 19 -0.42 -14.43 0.29
N THR A 20 -0.89 -13.23 -0.02
CA THR A 20 -2.30 -12.83 0.14
C THR A 20 -3.00 -12.64 -1.20
N PRO A 21 -4.36 -12.63 -1.20
CA PRO A 21 -5.14 -12.30 -2.41
C PRO A 21 -4.85 -10.91 -2.98
N LEU A 22 -4.37 -9.98 -2.15
CA LEU A 22 -3.99 -8.65 -2.64
C LEU A 22 -2.89 -8.74 -3.70
N TYR A 23 -1.89 -9.59 -3.49
CA TYR A 23 -0.83 -9.80 -4.47
C TYR A 23 -1.35 -10.41 -5.77
N GLU A 24 -2.32 -11.31 -5.68
CA GLU A 24 -2.95 -11.89 -6.88
C GLU A 24 -3.68 -10.83 -7.69
N ALA A 25 -4.33 -9.89 -7.00
CA ALA A 25 -5.06 -8.78 -7.66
C ALA A 25 -4.10 -7.73 -8.23
N VAL A 26 -3.01 -7.42 -7.53
CA VAL A 26 -2.03 -6.39 -7.92
C VAL A 26 -0.61 -6.93 -7.72
N PRO A 27 -0.06 -7.65 -8.70
CA PRO A 27 1.24 -8.30 -8.52
C PRO A 27 2.45 -7.37 -8.67
N THR A 28 2.25 -6.13 -9.08
CA THR A 28 3.35 -5.16 -9.24
C THR A 28 3.51 -4.38 -7.94
N MET A 29 4.68 -4.50 -7.32
CA MET A 29 4.99 -3.85 -6.05
C MET A 29 6.34 -3.16 -6.09
N TYR A 30 6.45 -2.02 -5.41
CA TYR A 30 7.69 -1.26 -5.25
C TYR A 30 7.91 -0.92 -3.78
N LEU A 31 9.19 -0.75 -3.40
CA LEU A 31 9.57 -0.25 -2.07
C LEU A 31 9.92 1.23 -2.17
N ASP A 32 9.45 2.00 -1.20
CA ASP A 32 9.70 3.43 -0.99
C ASP A 32 9.08 4.35 -2.05
N HIS A 33 9.23 4.04 -3.33
CA HIS A 33 8.73 4.90 -4.39
C HIS A 33 8.46 4.11 -5.67
N PHE A 34 7.54 4.59 -6.51
CA PHE A 34 7.37 4.05 -7.85
C PHE A 34 8.49 4.57 -8.77
N PRO A 35 8.83 3.84 -9.84
CA PRO A 35 9.87 4.28 -10.77
C PRO A 35 9.54 5.62 -11.43
N THR A 36 10.51 6.55 -11.42
CA THR A 36 10.37 7.88 -12.02
C THR A 36 11.30 8.10 -13.21
N SER A 37 12.07 7.08 -13.60
CA SER A 37 12.99 7.16 -14.71
C SER A 37 12.24 7.36 -16.02
N ALA A 38 12.78 8.22 -16.92
CA ALA A 38 12.16 8.49 -18.20
C ALA A 38 12.04 7.26 -19.11
N SER A 39 12.85 6.22 -18.86
CA SER A 39 12.81 4.96 -19.59
C SER A 39 11.75 4.00 -19.06
N HIS A 40 11.20 4.25 -17.88
CA HIS A 40 10.18 3.40 -17.28
C HIS A 40 8.80 3.99 -17.48
N LYS A 41 7.91 3.20 -18.06
CA LYS A 41 6.53 3.59 -18.30
C LYS A 41 5.62 2.87 -17.31
N LEU A 42 4.97 3.64 -16.44
CA LEU A 42 3.98 3.07 -15.52
C LEU A 42 2.74 2.66 -16.30
N SER A 43 2.26 1.46 -16.07
CA SER A 43 1.03 0.95 -16.65
C SER A 43 0.31 0.07 -15.65
N GLY A 44 -1.02 0.19 -15.63
CA GLY A 44 -1.84 -0.62 -14.73
C GLY A 44 -1.68 -0.23 -13.27
N GLU A 45 -2.13 -1.11 -12.40
CA GLU A 45 -2.14 -0.90 -10.95
C GLU A 45 -0.84 -1.38 -10.32
N PHE A 46 -0.46 -0.74 -9.22
CA PHE A 46 0.72 -1.17 -8.47
C PHE A 46 0.61 -0.77 -7.00
N ILE A 47 1.43 -1.40 -6.17
CA ILE A 47 1.49 -1.15 -4.73
C ILE A 47 2.86 -0.57 -4.40
N VAL A 48 2.89 0.47 -3.56
CA VAL A 48 4.14 1.01 -2.99
C VAL A 48 4.08 0.89 -1.48
N LEU A 49 5.10 0.27 -0.89
CA LEU A 49 5.24 0.14 0.56
C LEU A 49 6.24 1.17 1.08
N THR A 50 5.84 1.94 2.08
CA THR A 50 6.73 2.89 2.76
C THR A 50 6.58 2.77 4.27
N THR A 51 7.65 3.03 5.01
CA THR A 51 7.59 3.14 6.47
C THR A 51 7.21 4.56 6.83
N LEU A 52 6.14 4.73 7.62
CA LEU A 52 5.73 6.03 8.13
C LEU A 52 6.44 6.35 9.44
N SER A 53 6.51 5.38 10.36
CA SER A 53 7.14 5.55 11.65
C SER A 53 7.61 4.20 12.21
N ASN A 54 8.60 4.24 13.08
CA ASN A 54 9.10 3.06 13.78
C ASN A 54 9.54 3.49 15.18
N VAL A 55 8.64 3.37 16.14
CA VAL A 55 8.86 3.79 17.51
C VAL A 55 9.40 2.59 18.30
N ILE A 56 10.59 2.75 18.86
CA ILE A 56 11.27 1.70 19.61
C ILE A 56 11.26 2.07 21.09
N GLY A 57 10.50 1.34 21.87
CA GLY A 57 10.36 1.47 23.32
C GLY A 57 10.31 0.09 23.94
N GLU A 58 9.60 -0.07 25.06
CA GLU A 58 9.35 -1.39 25.65
C GLU A 58 8.63 -2.28 24.66
N GLN A 59 7.70 -1.69 23.91
CA GLN A 59 7.02 -2.32 22.79
C GLN A 59 7.44 -1.58 21.53
N GLN A 60 7.80 -2.30 20.49
CA GLN A 60 8.04 -1.69 19.20
C GLN A 60 6.71 -1.47 18.49
N VAL A 61 6.48 -0.25 18.02
CA VAL A 61 5.28 0.11 17.24
C VAL A 61 5.73 0.76 15.94
N ALA A 62 5.47 0.10 14.83
CA ALA A 62 5.81 0.61 13.51
C ALA A 62 4.55 0.78 12.68
N THR A 63 4.52 1.80 11.85
CA THR A 63 3.43 2.04 10.91
C THR A 63 3.97 2.00 9.48
N VAL A 64 3.33 1.18 8.65
CA VAL A 64 3.70 1.02 7.24
C VAL A 64 2.53 1.49 6.38
N ASN A 65 2.84 2.26 5.35
CA ASN A 65 1.86 2.63 4.33
C ASN A 65 1.82 1.54 3.26
N VAL A 66 0.65 0.99 3.04
CA VAL A 66 0.37 0.14 1.88
C VAL A 66 -0.42 1.01 0.91
N ASN A 67 0.25 1.51 -0.11
CA ASN A 67 -0.33 2.44 -1.07
C ASN A 67 -0.69 1.69 -2.35
N ILE A 68 -1.98 1.59 -2.64
CA ILE A 68 -2.48 0.92 -3.85
C ILE A 68 -2.82 1.98 -4.88
N TYR A 69 -2.05 2.02 -5.96
CA TYR A 69 -2.19 3.00 -7.04
C TYR A 69 -3.08 2.46 -8.14
N VAL A 70 -4.11 3.22 -8.49
CA VAL A 70 -5.05 2.88 -9.56
C VAL A 70 -5.07 4.01 -10.59
N PRO A 71 -4.91 3.72 -11.90
CA PRO A 71 -4.99 4.75 -12.92
C PRO A 71 -6.33 5.47 -12.89
N ASP A 72 -6.28 6.80 -13.01
CA ASP A 72 -7.49 7.61 -13.12
C ASP A 72 -8.17 7.36 -14.47
N THR A 73 -9.49 7.53 -14.47
CA THR A 73 -10.26 7.53 -15.73
C THR A 73 -10.31 8.95 -16.29
N THR A 74 -10.33 9.07 -17.60
CA THR A 74 -10.38 10.36 -18.29
C THR A 74 -11.55 10.44 -19.26
N PRO A 75 -12.81 10.39 -18.75
CA PRO A 75 -13.95 10.52 -19.64
C PRO A 75 -14.02 11.93 -20.22
N ARG A 76 -14.43 12.02 -21.49
CA ARG A 76 -14.62 13.29 -22.14
C ARG A 76 -16.05 13.78 -21.84
N ILE A 77 -16.16 14.89 -21.11
CA ILE A 77 -17.44 15.51 -20.77
C ILE A 77 -17.46 16.91 -21.41
N ASN A 78 -18.51 17.20 -22.20
CA ASN A 78 -18.68 18.48 -22.89
C ASN A 78 -17.45 18.89 -23.72
N LYS A 79 -16.84 17.92 -24.41
CA LYS A 79 -15.61 18.09 -25.22
C LYS A 79 -14.36 18.44 -24.41
N GLU A 80 -14.43 18.36 -23.09
CA GLU A 80 -13.27 18.53 -22.20
C GLU A 80 -12.90 17.20 -21.55
N GLU A 81 -11.62 16.94 -21.44
CA GLU A 81 -11.10 15.78 -20.73
C GLU A 81 -10.92 16.14 -19.27
N GLN A 82 -11.55 15.35 -18.38
CA GLN A 82 -11.36 15.49 -16.94
C GLN A 82 -10.86 14.17 -16.38
N ARG A 83 -9.95 14.27 -15.42
CA ARG A 83 -9.37 13.12 -14.74
C ARG A 83 -10.16 12.83 -13.48
N TYR A 84 -10.66 11.61 -13.36
CA TYR A 84 -11.44 11.16 -12.20
C TYR A 84 -10.84 9.91 -11.59
N PRO A 85 -10.87 9.77 -10.23
CA PRO A 85 -10.52 8.52 -9.59
C PRO A 85 -11.42 7.39 -10.07
N ASP A 86 -10.85 6.22 -10.27
CA ASP A 86 -11.64 4.98 -10.50
C ASP A 86 -12.10 4.45 -9.15
N ASN A 87 -13.16 5.05 -8.61
CA ASN A 87 -13.63 4.77 -7.26
C ASN A 87 -14.09 3.31 -7.08
N ASN A 88 -14.67 2.71 -8.11
CA ASN A 88 -15.12 1.31 -8.04
C ASN A 88 -13.92 0.38 -7.87
N ARG A 89 -12.87 0.59 -8.66
CA ARG A 89 -11.67 -0.24 -8.58
C ARG A 89 -10.91 0.00 -7.28
N LEU A 90 -10.79 1.26 -6.86
CA LEU A 90 -10.16 1.61 -5.57
C LEU A 90 -10.89 0.93 -4.41
N SER A 91 -12.21 0.98 -4.40
CA SER A 91 -13.03 0.34 -3.36
C SER A 91 -12.84 -1.18 -3.36
N GLU A 92 -12.85 -1.80 -4.53
CA GLU A 92 -12.66 -3.24 -4.68
C GLU A 92 -11.30 -3.68 -4.12
N LEU A 93 -10.22 -3.00 -4.54
CA LEU A 93 -8.87 -3.33 -4.08
C LEU A 93 -8.67 -3.04 -2.60
N THR A 94 -9.27 -1.96 -2.09
CA THR A 94 -9.20 -1.64 -0.66
C THR A 94 -9.87 -2.73 0.18
N LYS A 95 -10.99 -3.26 -0.26
CA LYS A 95 -11.67 -4.38 0.43
C LYS A 95 -10.82 -5.65 0.42
N ILE A 96 -10.20 -5.95 -0.72
CA ILE A 96 -9.27 -7.09 -0.81
C ILE A 96 -8.10 -6.90 0.15
N ALA A 97 -7.57 -5.66 0.25
CA ALA A 97 -6.49 -5.34 1.18
C ALA A 97 -6.92 -5.53 2.64
N TYR A 98 -8.11 -5.07 3.02
CA TYR A 98 -8.62 -5.28 4.37
C TYR A 98 -8.69 -6.76 4.72
N ASP A 99 -9.21 -7.58 3.83
CA ASP A 99 -9.29 -9.03 4.06
C ASP A 99 -7.90 -9.67 4.10
N SER A 100 -6.98 -9.21 3.26
CA SER A 100 -5.62 -9.73 3.19
C SER A 100 -4.79 -9.38 4.41
N LEU A 101 -5.01 -8.19 4.99
CA LEU A 101 -4.18 -7.64 6.06
C LEU A 101 -4.82 -7.74 7.45
N ARG A 102 -5.83 -8.58 7.61
CA ARG A 102 -6.53 -8.77 8.88
C ARG A 102 -5.71 -9.49 9.93
N CYS A 103 -4.90 -10.44 9.52
CA CYS A 103 -4.17 -11.31 10.42
C CYS A 103 -2.84 -11.70 9.80
N TYR A 104 -1.77 -11.48 10.55
CA TYR A 104 -0.44 -11.92 10.15
C TYR A 104 -0.26 -13.39 10.61
N PRO A 105 -0.19 -14.35 9.66
CA PRO A 105 -0.23 -15.77 10.02
C PRO A 105 1.13 -16.39 10.31
N LEU A 106 2.24 -15.66 10.10
CA LEU A 106 3.56 -16.27 10.04
C LEU A 106 4.32 -16.26 11.36
N ASP A 107 3.99 -15.36 12.31
CA ASP A 107 4.69 -15.27 13.59
C ASP A 107 3.81 -14.60 14.64
N GLU A 108 3.49 -15.31 15.72
CA GLU A 108 2.63 -14.83 16.80
C GLU A 108 3.24 -13.67 17.59
N ARG A 109 4.54 -13.44 17.48
CA ARG A 109 5.22 -12.32 18.14
C ARG A 109 4.89 -10.98 17.53
N TYR A 110 4.37 -10.96 16.30
CA TYR A 110 3.99 -9.74 15.61
C TYR A 110 2.49 -9.66 15.49
N PHE A 111 1.97 -8.53 15.89
CA PHE A 111 0.55 -8.23 15.76
C PHE A 111 0.39 -7.10 14.76
N PHE A 112 -0.40 -7.33 13.73
CA PHE A 112 -0.70 -6.33 12.71
C PHE A 112 -2.15 -5.90 12.78
N ASP A 113 -2.37 -4.61 12.60
CA ASP A 113 -3.70 -4.03 12.59
C ASP A 113 -3.79 -2.93 11.54
N VAL A 114 -4.91 -2.87 10.85
CA VAL A 114 -5.19 -1.77 9.92
C VAL A 114 -5.72 -0.60 10.73
N LEU A 115 -5.02 0.54 10.69
CA LEU A 115 -5.39 1.73 11.44
C LEU A 115 -6.41 2.59 10.74
N ASP A 116 -6.13 2.94 9.49
CA ASP A 116 -7.01 3.79 8.70
C ASP A 116 -6.73 3.64 7.21
N GLU A 117 -7.57 4.27 6.42
CA GLU A 117 -7.45 4.31 4.97
C GLU A 117 -7.91 5.68 4.48
N SER A 118 -7.25 6.22 3.47
CA SER A 118 -7.67 7.44 2.80
C SER A 118 -7.30 7.40 1.32
N LEU A 119 -8.06 8.14 0.51
CA LEU A 119 -7.79 8.29 -0.91
C LEU A 119 -6.95 9.55 -1.12
N ILE A 120 -5.88 9.43 -1.89
CA ILE A 120 -4.98 10.53 -2.18
C ILE A 120 -4.77 10.61 -3.69
N SER A 121 -5.02 11.79 -4.26
CA SER A 121 -4.71 12.04 -5.67
C SER A 121 -3.22 12.29 -5.82
N GLU A 122 -2.58 11.56 -6.75
CA GLU A 122 -1.16 11.75 -7.01
C GLU A 122 -0.94 12.92 -7.96
N ALA A 123 -0.01 13.83 -7.60
CA ALA A 123 0.22 15.03 -8.38
C ALA A 123 1.09 14.79 -9.62
N GLU A 124 2.01 13.82 -9.54
CA GLU A 124 3.03 13.59 -10.58
C GLU A 124 2.56 12.69 -11.72
N ILE A 125 1.59 11.82 -11.45
CA ILE A 125 1.09 10.84 -12.40
C ILE A 125 -0.45 10.79 -12.35
N PRO A 126 -1.13 10.33 -13.42
CA PRO A 126 -2.59 10.28 -13.44
C PRO A 126 -3.13 9.08 -12.67
N TYR A 127 -2.90 9.05 -11.37
CA TYR A 127 -3.26 7.97 -10.46
C TYR A 127 -3.88 8.54 -9.20
N THR A 128 -4.77 7.77 -8.61
CA THR A 128 -5.24 7.96 -7.24
C THR A 128 -4.85 6.73 -6.46
N LEU A 129 -4.39 6.94 -5.23
CA LEU A 129 -3.99 5.83 -4.38
C LEU A 129 -4.90 5.66 -3.20
N SER A 130 -5.13 4.41 -2.83
CA SER A 130 -5.69 4.05 -1.53
C SER A 130 -4.52 3.90 -0.56
N ASN A 131 -4.41 4.80 0.40
CA ASN A 131 -3.37 4.78 1.42
C ASN A 131 -3.90 4.04 2.64
N ILE A 132 -3.41 2.83 2.85
CA ILE A 132 -3.79 1.98 3.98
C ILE A 132 -2.63 1.99 4.96
N LYS A 133 -2.91 2.44 6.19
CA LYS A 133 -1.90 2.42 7.26
C LYS A 133 -2.04 1.16 8.08
N VAL A 134 -0.97 0.39 8.14
CA VAL A 134 -0.90 -0.86 8.89
C VAL A 134 0.08 -0.68 10.03
N GLN A 135 -0.36 -0.98 11.25
CA GLN A 135 0.48 -0.88 12.43
C GLN A 135 0.97 -2.26 12.85
N LEU A 136 2.27 -2.39 13.00
CA LEU A 136 2.91 -3.57 13.57
C LEU A 136 3.23 -3.32 15.03
N LYS A 137 2.86 -4.26 15.88
CA LYS A 137 3.28 -4.29 17.29
C LYS A 137 4.10 -5.53 17.54
N ASN A 138 5.28 -5.34 18.09
CA ASN A 138 6.20 -6.41 18.45
C ASN A 138 6.39 -6.41 19.96
N TYR A 139 5.87 -7.43 20.61
CA TYR A 139 5.93 -7.59 22.07
C TYR A 139 7.22 -8.26 22.54
#